data_2aa9a9f624f5c6ef28892beced50bb75
#
_entry.id   2aa9a9f624f5c6ef28892beced50bb75
#
_cell.length_a   1.000
_cell.length_b   1.000
_cell.length_c   1.000
_cell.angle_alpha   90.00
_cell.angle_beta   90.00
_cell.angle_gamma   90.00
#
_symmetry.space_group_name_H-M   'P 1'
#
loop_
_entity.id
_entity.type
_entity.pdbx_description
1 polymer ?
#
loop_
_entity_poly.entity_id
_entity_poly.type
_entity_poly.pdbx_seq_one_letter_code
_entity_poly.pdbx_strand_id
1 'polypeptide(L)'
;MSSYSEFAKQFIGTRQGSRKHKKIIDFYNANIKPLPRGYRVTYLDNWCATFVSYILFNCGCRKKGIYECGAERMKRNMKKFLLEDKTAGKKDCIIFFDWQGGGWCDHVGIIDHADSKYYYTIEGNKSKMVGTRKIAKTSKYISGVAKV
;
A
#
# COMPACT_ATOMS: atom_id res chain seq x y z
N MET A 1 -16.93 -8.38 2.21
CA MET A 1 -15.76 -7.55 1.94
C MET A 1 -15.11 -7.99 0.65
N SER A 2 -14.77 -7.04 -0.21
CA SER A 2 -14.04 -7.31 -1.45
C SER A 2 -12.56 -7.59 -1.15
N SER A 3 -11.92 -8.41 -1.99
CA SER A 3 -10.49 -8.62 -1.94
C SER A 3 -9.74 -7.34 -2.32
N TYR A 4 -8.76 -6.96 -1.52
CA TYR A 4 -7.95 -5.78 -1.78
C TYR A 4 -7.19 -5.87 -3.09
N SER A 5 -6.53 -7.01 -3.32
CA SER A 5 -5.74 -7.20 -4.52
C SER A 5 -6.59 -7.27 -5.78
N GLU A 6 -7.76 -7.93 -5.70
CA GLU A 6 -8.65 -7.98 -6.86
C GLU A 6 -9.16 -6.60 -7.25
N PHE A 7 -9.48 -5.77 -6.26
CA PHE A 7 -9.88 -4.39 -6.55
C PHE A 7 -8.70 -3.57 -7.09
N ALA A 8 -7.52 -3.72 -6.49
CA ALA A 8 -6.31 -3.01 -6.90
C ALA A 8 -5.91 -3.32 -8.36
N LYS A 9 -6.15 -4.55 -8.83
CA LYS A 9 -5.84 -4.95 -10.21
C LYS A 9 -6.47 -4.05 -11.25
N GLN A 10 -7.65 -3.51 -10.96
CA GLN A 10 -8.37 -2.63 -11.90
C GLN A 10 -7.61 -1.34 -12.19
N PHE A 11 -6.64 -0.99 -11.36
CA PHE A 11 -5.89 0.26 -11.50
C PHE A 11 -4.51 0.07 -12.10
N ILE A 12 -4.08 -1.17 -12.37
CA ILE A 12 -2.76 -1.43 -12.98
C ILE A 12 -2.64 -0.61 -14.27
N GLY A 13 -1.52 0.12 -14.39
CA GLY A 13 -1.28 1.00 -15.52
C GLY A 13 -1.74 2.45 -15.32
N THR A 14 -2.43 2.74 -14.22
CA THR A 14 -2.83 4.11 -13.89
C THR A 14 -1.58 4.97 -13.68
N ARG A 15 -1.42 6.02 -14.46
CA ARG A 15 -0.25 6.92 -14.39
C ARG A 15 -0.51 8.13 -13.53
N GLN A 16 0.53 8.58 -12.83
CA GLN A 16 0.48 9.85 -12.10
C GLN A 16 0.09 10.99 -13.06
N GLY A 17 -0.83 11.82 -12.60
CA GLY A 17 -1.36 12.93 -13.39
C GLY A 17 -2.54 12.57 -14.29
N SER A 18 -2.85 11.28 -14.44
CA SER A 18 -4.04 10.84 -15.19
C SER A 18 -5.32 11.14 -14.41
N ARG A 19 -6.45 11.06 -15.11
CA ARG A 19 -7.77 11.24 -14.49
C ARG A 19 -7.99 10.22 -13.36
N LYS A 20 -7.63 8.95 -13.58
CA LYS A 20 -7.78 7.91 -12.55
C LYS A 20 -6.92 8.21 -11.32
N HIS A 21 -5.68 8.63 -11.52
CA HIS A 21 -4.80 9.00 -10.41
C HIS A 21 -5.39 10.15 -9.61
N LYS A 22 -5.83 11.20 -10.27
CA LYS A 22 -6.44 12.36 -9.61
C LYS A 22 -7.68 11.98 -8.81
N LYS A 23 -8.51 11.07 -9.33
CA LYS A 23 -9.66 10.55 -8.59
C LYS A 23 -9.25 9.82 -7.32
N ILE A 24 -8.18 9.05 -7.36
CA ILE A 24 -7.66 8.35 -6.16
C ILE A 24 -7.26 9.37 -5.10
N ILE A 25 -6.48 10.39 -5.49
CA ILE A 25 -6.03 11.43 -4.57
C ILE A 25 -7.23 12.21 -4.00
N ASP A 26 -8.14 12.63 -4.85
CA ASP A 26 -9.31 13.41 -4.44
C ASP A 26 -10.22 12.61 -3.50
N PHE A 27 -10.42 11.32 -3.80
CA PHE A 27 -11.19 10.43 -2.94
C PHE A 27 -10.56 10.30 -1.55
N TYR A 28 -9.25 10.09 -1.48
CA TYR A 28 -8.54 10.03 -0.21
C TYR A 28 -8.77 11.29 0.60
N ASN A 29 -8.53 12.45 0.00
CA ASN A 29 -8.67 13.72 0.70
C ASN A 29 -10.11 13.98 1.16
N ALA A 30 -11.11 13.49 0.42
CA ALA A 30 -12.52 13.72 0.74
C ALA A 30 -13.06 12.73 1.79
N ASN A 31 -12.53 11.53 1.85
CA ASN A 31 -13.12 10.43 2.62
C ASN A 31 -12.33 10.00 3.84
N ILE A 32 -11.03 10.20 3.87
CA ILE A 32 -10.22 9.89 5.06
C ILE A 32 -10.36 11.07 6.03
N LYS A 33 -11.13 10.87 7.10
CA LYS A 33 -11.47 11.92 8.05
C LYS A 33 -11.16 11.50 9.48
N PRO A 34 -10.40 12.28 10.24
CA PRO A 34 -9.63 13.44 9.79
C PRO A 34 -8.47 13.00 8.92
N LEU A 35 -7.98 13.91 8.07
CA LEU A 35 -6.78 13.62 7.30
C LEU A 35 -5.61 13.42 8.27
N PRO A 36 -4.80 12.36 8.08
CA PRO A 36 -3.62 12.14 8.93
C PRO A 36 -2.74 13.39 8.96
N ARG A 37 -2.43 13.86 10.16
CA ARG A 37 -1.65 15.08 10.41
C ARG A 37 -2.24 16.34 9.76
N GLY A 38 -3.52 16.30 9.35
CA GLY A 38 -4.15 17.40 8.63
C GLY A 38 -3.59 17.65 7.24
N TYR A 39 -2.79 16.73 6.72
CA TYR A 39 -2.13 16.92 5.43
C TYR A 39 -3.04 16.55 4.26
N ARG A 40 -3.23 17.50 3.36
CA ARG A 40 -3.98 17.28 2.12
C ARG A 40 -3.00 16.83 1.03
N VAL A 41 -3.18 15.62 0.54
CA VAL A 41 -2.30 15.03 -0.48
C VAL A 41 -2.46 15.79 -1.81
N THR A 42 -1.34 16.04 -2.48
CA THR A 42 -1.32 16.69 -3.78
C THR A 42 -1.10 15.67 -4.89
N TYR A 43 -1.33 16.08 -6.13
CA TYR A 43 -1.11 15.20 -7.29
C TYR A 43 0.38 14.93 -7.58
N LEU A 44 1.28 15.67 -6.93
CA LEU A 44 2.73 15.51 -7.10
C LEU A 44 3.38 14.71 -5.96
N ASP A 45 2.65 14.42 -4.89
CA ASP A 45 3.18 13.66 -3.77
C ASP A 45 3.40 12.18 -4.15
N ASN A 46 4.28 11.52 -3.40
CA ASN A 46 4.34 10.06 -3.44
C ASN A 46 2.98 9.51 -3.02
N TRP A 47 2.48 8.53 -3.72
CA TRP A 47 1.11 8.06 -3.52
C TRP A 47 0.98 6.56 -3.31
N CYS A 48 2.07 5.89 -2.93
CA CYS A 48 2.00 4.45 -2.64
C CYS A 48 1.07 4.15 -1.45
N ALA A 49 1.23 4.85 -0.34
CA ALA A 49 0.38 4.66 0.84
C ALA A 49 -1.03 5.22 0.62
N THR A 50 -1.16 6.33 -0.09
CA THR A 50 -2.46 6.88 -0.48
C THR A 50 -3.24 5.87 -1.31
N PHE A 51 -2.58 5.20 -2.25
CA PHE A 51 -3.21 4.16 -3.06
C PHE A 51 -3.69 3.00 -2.19
N VAL A 52 -2.84 2.49 -1.30
CA VAL A 52 -3.23 1.41 -0.38
C VAL A 52 -4.43 1.83 0.46
N SER A 53 -4.41 3.05 1.02
CA SER A 53 -5.53 3.59 1.81
C SER A 53 -6.81 3.63 0.99
N TYR A 54 -6.72 4.07 -0.26
CA TYR A 54 -7.85 4.11 -1.19
C TYR A 54 -8.44 2.71 -1.40
N ILE A 55 -7.59 1.71 -1.65
CA ILE A 55 -8.03 0.34 -1.86
C ILE A 55 -8.69 -0.21 -0.60
N LEU A 56 -8.04 -0.07 0.54
CA LEU A 56 -8.57 -0.59 1.82
C LEU A 56 -9.92 0.04 2.15
N PHE A 57 -10.04 1.36 1.98
CA PHE A 57 -11.28 2.06 2.28
C PHE A 57 -12.43 1.56 1.39
N ASN A 58 -12.20 1.46 0.09
CA ASN A 58 -13.23 1.03 -0.86
C ASN A 58 -13.62 -0.44 -0.70
N CYS A 59 -12.73 -1.27 -0.17
CA CYS A 59 -13.02 -2.68 0.11
C CYS A 59 -13.65 -2.90 1.49
N GLY A 60 -13.98 -1.84 2.21
CA GLY A 60 -14.72 -1.95 3.46
C GLY A 60 -13.86 -2.17 4.70
N CYS A 61 -12.54 -2.08 4.60
CA CYS A 61 -11.68 -2.13 5.77
C CYS A 61 -11.94 -0.88 6.61
N ARG A 62 -12.34 -1.09 7.86
CA ARG A 62 -12.68 0.02 8.77
C ARG A 62 -11.88 -0.08 10.07
N LYS A 63 -10.70 -0.69 10.02
CA LYS A 63 -9.84 -0.75 11.19
C LYS A 63 -9.38 0.66 11.54
N LYS A 64 -9.61 1.03 12.79
CA LYS A 64 -9.40 2.40 13.24
C LYS A 64 -7.93 2.79 13.14
N GLY A 65 -7.66 3.92 12.51
CA GLY A 65 -6.36 4.56 12.55
C GLY A 65 -5.31 4.01 11.57
N ILE A 66 -5.68 3.14 10.63
CA ILE A 66 -4.67 2.56 9.72
C ILE A 66 -4.38 3.43 8.49
N TYR A 67 -5.31 4.28 8.09
CA TYR A 67 -5.16 5.06 6.86
C TYR A 67 -4.06 6.10 7.00
N GLU A 68 -3.24 6.24 5.95
CA GLU A 68 -2.11 7.16 5.95
C GLU A 68 -1.66 7.41 4.51
N CYS A 69 -0.99 8.52 4.29
CA CYS A 69 -0.38 8.85 3.00
C CYS A 69 1.14 8.66 3.00
N GLY A 70 1.74 8.27 4.12
CA GLY A 70 3.16 7.95 4.23
C GLY A 70 3.37 6.48 4.58
N ALA A 71 4.31 5.81 3.89
CA ALA A 71 4.53 4.37 4.05
C ALA A 71 4.99 4.01 5.46
N GLU A 72 5.96 4.74 6.01
CA GLU A 72 6.47 4.46 7.36
C GLU A 72 5.38 4.68 8.42
N ARG A 73 4.61 5.74 8.30
CA ARG A 73 3.51 6.02 9.22
C ARG A 73 2.42 4.97 9.12
N MET A 74 2.11 4.51 7.90
CA MET A 74 1.15 3.42 7.71
C MET A 74 1.64 2.15 8.39
N LYS A 75 2.91 1.82 8.26
CA LYS A 75 3.50 0.65 8.92
C LYS A 75 3.34 0.74 10.44
N ARG A 76 3.63 1.90 11.02
CA ARG A 76 3.44 2.14 12.46
C ARG A 76 1.99 1.98 12.87
N ASN A 77 1.07 2.50 12.07
CA ASN A 77 -0.37 2.36 12.34
C ASN A 77 -0.83 0.91 12.28
N MET A 78 -0.16 0.09 11.47
CA MET A 78 -0.48 -1.34 11.32
C MET A 78 0.33 -2.24 12.24
N LYS A 79 1.03 -1.70 13.21
CA LYS A 79 1.93 -2.46 14.10
C LYS A 79 1.29 -3.72 14.67
N LYS A 80 0.04 -3.64 15.11
CA LYS A 80 -0.69 -4.78 15.67
C LYS A 80 -0.96 -5.89 14.67
N PHE A 81 -0.90 -5.58 13.39
CA PHE A 81 -1.25 -6.50 12.30
C PHE A 81 -0.04 -7.04 11.58
N LEU A 82 1.17 -6.61 11.96
CA LEU A 82 2.40 -7.12 11.37
C LEU A 82 2.59 -8.59 11.73
N LEU A 83 2.92 -9.39 10.73
CA LEU A 83 3.26 -10.80 10.94
C LEU A 83 4.64 -10.90 11.59
N GLU A 84 4.80 -11.83 12.53
CA GLU A 84 6.11 -12.11 13.12
C GLU A 84 7.08 -12.62 12.06
N ASP A 85 6.60 -13.49 11.18
CA ASP A 85 7.36 -14.00 10.05
C ASP A 85 6.91 -13.29 8.78
N LYS A 86 7.74 -12.39 8.28
CA LYS A 86 7.41 -11.63 7.07
C LYS A 86 7.41 -12.48 5.80
N THR A 87 7.83 -13.74 5.86
CA THR A 87 7.72 -14.68 4.73
C THR A 87 6.38 -15.41 4.70
N ALA A 88 5.55 -15.23 5.74
CA ALA A 88 4.26 -15.91 5.87
C ALA A 88 3.07 -15.12 5.30
N GLY A 89 3.35 -14.07 4.54
CA GLY A 89 2.30 -13.26 3.93
C GLY A 89 1.52 -14.01 2.86
N LYS A 90 0.30 -13.57 2.64
CA LYS A 90 -0.65 -14.17 1.69
C LYS A 90 -1.31 -13.07 0.87
N LYS A 91 -2.12 -13.49 -0.10
CA LYS A 91 -3.01 -12.60 -0.85
C LYS A 91 -3.72 -11.62 0.09
N ASP A 92 -3.76 -10.37 -0.31
CA ASP A 92 -4.39 -9.25 0.40
C ASP A 92 -3.64 -8.72 1.62
N CYS A 93 -2.51 -9.30 1.97
CA CYS A 93 -1.62 -8.68 2.96
C CYS A 93 -1.00 -7.41 2.40
N ILE A 94 -0.66 -6.50 3.30
CA ILE A 94 0.03 -5.26 2.97
C ILE A 94 1.53 -5.48 3.16
N ILE A 95 2.34 -5.08 2.19
CA ILE A 95 3.78 -5.30 2.21
C ILE A 95 4.52 -3.97 2.21
N PHE A 96 5.48 -3.85 3.12
CA PHE A 96 6.27 -2.63 3.32
C PHE A 96 7.71 -2.87 2.90
N PHE A 97 8.30 -1.88 2.25
CA PHE A 97 9.67 -1.97 1.72
C PHE A 97 10.54 -0.86 2.29
N ASP A 98 11.80 -1.20 2.53
CA ASP A 98 12.87 -0.28 2.85
C ASP A 98 13.97 -0.45 1.80
N TRP A 99 13.83 0.29 0.69
CA TRP A 99 14.76 0.18 -0.44
C TRP A 99 16.14 0.69 -0.12
N GLN A 100 16.23 1.64 0.81
CA GLN A 100 17.50 2.27 1.15
C GLN A 100 18.25 1.59 2.30
N GLY A 101 17.58 0.69 3.02
CA GLY A 101 18.19 -0.07 4.10
C GLY A 101 18.44 0.72 5.37
N GLY A 102 17.85 1.91 5.51
CA GLY A 102 18.07 2.79 6.65
C GLY A 102 17.16 2.58 7.84
N GLY A 103 16.30 1.58 7.79
CA GLY A 103 15.31 1.32 8.85
C GLY A 103 14.04 2.15 8.74
N TRP A 104 13.91 2.94 7.70
CA TRP A 104 12.70 3.73 7.41
C TRP A 104 12.00 3.14 6.19
N CYS A 105 10.74 2.72 6.36
CA CYS A 105 9.94 2.17 5.28
C CYS A 105 9.60 3.30 4.28
N ASP A 106 10.01 3.12 3.03
CA ASP A 106 9.85 4.15 2.00
C ASP A 106 8.83 3.80 0.93
N HIS A 107 8.24 2.59 0.97
CA HIS A 107 7.29 2.15 -0.04
C HIS A 107 6.36 1.09 0.54
N VAL A 108 5.17 0.97 -0.04
CA VAL A 108 4.16 0.01 0.41
C VAL A 108 3.32 -0.47 -0.77
N GLY A 109 2.89 -1.71 -0.70
CA GLY A 109 2.03 -2.31 -1.73
C GLY A 109 1.08 -3.34 -1.14
N ILE A 110 0.41 -4.05 -2.02
CA ILE A 110 -0.56 -5.10 -1.67
C ILE A 110 -0.08 -6.40 -2.32
N ILE A 111 -0.09 -7.49 -1.56
CA ILE A 111 0.25 -8.81 -2.11
C ILE A 111 -0.94 -9.31 -2.91
N ASP A 112 -0.73 -9.54 -4.20
CA ASP A 112 -1.73 -10.15 -5.08
C ASP A 112 -1.77 -11.67 -4.87
N HIS A 113 -0.61 -12.30 -4.91
CA HIS A 113 -0.49 -13.72 -4.60
C HIS A 113 0.94 -14.04 -4.21
N ALA A 114 1.15 -15.26 -3.73
CA ALA A 114 2.44 -15.75 -3.30
C ALA A 114 2.61 -17.21 -3.72
N ASP A 115 3.83 -17.58 -4.09
CA ASP A 115 4.22 -18.98 -4.22
C ASP A 115 5.19 -19.35 -3.10
N SER A 116 5.91 -20.45 -3.22
CA SER A 116 6.83 -20.89 -2.16
C SER A 116 8.01 -19.94 -1.96
N LYS A 117 8.38 -19.16 -2.98
CA LYS A 117 9.60 -18.33 -2.97
C LYS A 117 9.35 -16.84 -3.12
N TYR A 118 8.24 -16.43 -3.76
CA TYR A 118 8.03 -15.06 -4.18
C TYR A 118 6.70 -14.50 -3.74
N TYR A 119 6.70 -13.19 -3.52
CA TYR A 119 5.49 -12.36 -3.50
C TYR A 119 5.33 -11.69 -4.85
N TYR A 120 4.08 -11.58 -5.27
CA TYR A 120 3.68 -10.83 -6.47
C TYR A 120 2.79 -9.70 -5.98
N THR A 121 3.19 -8.46 -6.22
CA THR A 121 2.57 -7.29 -5.59
C THR A 121 1.93 -6.36 -6.61
N ILE A 122 1.01 -5.53 -6.11
CA ILE A 122 0.46 -4.40 -6.84
C ILE A 122 0.78 -3.15 -6.02
N GLU A 123 1.39 -2.15 -6.64
CA GLU A 123 1.94 -0.99 -5.94
C GLU A 123 1.57 0.30 -6.66
N GLY A 124 1.03 1.27 -5.93
CA GLY A 124 0.88 2.62 -6.43
C GLY A 124 2.23 3.32 -6.45
N ASN A 125 2.39 4.25 -7.37
CA ASN A 125 3.62 5.03 -7.52
C ASN A 125 4.88 4.19 -7.76
N LYS A 126 4.72 3.05 -8.39
CA LYS A 126 5.87 2.29 -8.90
C LYS A 126 6.22 2.86 -10.25
N SER A 127 7.34 3.60 -10.33
CA SER A 127 7.70 4.36 -11.53
C SER A 127 6.57 5.30 -11.97
N LYS A 128 5.97 5.98 -11.01
CA LYS A 128 4.87 6.94 -11.19
C LYS A 128 3.62 6.35 -11.84
N MET A 129 3.37 5.07 -11.58
CA MET A 129 2.11 4.43 -11.99
C MET A 129 1.77 3.28 -11.04
N VAL A 130 0.55 2.74 -11.17
CA VAL A 130 0.22 1.49 -10.51
C VAL A 130 0.88 0.36 -11.28
N GLY A 131 1.84 -0.29 -10.66
CA GLY A 131 2.62 -1.36 -11.27
C GLY A 131 2.62 -2.62 -10.45
N THR A 132 3.28 -3.64 -10.99
CA THR A 132 3.42 -4.94 -10.34
C THR A 132 4.88 -5.27 -10.12
N ARG A 133 5.14 -6.17 -9.15
CA ARG A 133 6.49 -6.60 -8.81
C ARG A 133 6.48 -8.06 -8.42
N LYS A 134 7.56 -8.75 -8.74
CA LYS A 134 7.88 -10.07 -8.22
C LYS A 134 9.11 -9.90 -7.32
N ILE A 135 9.04 -10.34 -6.07
CA ILE A 135 10.13 -10.18 -5.11
C ILE A 135 10.25 -11.42 -4.24
N ALA A 136 11.49 -11.85 -3.98
CA ALA A 136 11.74 -12.99 -3.11
C ALA A 136 11.23 -12.70 -1.70
N LYS A 137 10.53 -13.66 -1.09
CA LYS A 137 10.01 -13.54 0.28
C LYS A 137 11.12 -13.26 1.29
N THR A 138 12.34 -13.69 1.01
CA THR A 138 13.51 -13.51 1.86
C THR A 138 14.30 -12.24 1.55
N SER A 139 13.80 -11.40 0.64
CA SER A 139 14.47 -10.15 0.29
C SER A 139 14.70 -9.28 1.51
N LYS A 140 15.92 -8.76 1.65
CA LYS A 140 16.26 -7.81 2.72
C LYS A 140 15.50 -6.50 2.63
N TYR A 141 14.95 -6.19 1.46
CA TYR A 141 14.19 -4.95 1.25
C TYR A 141 12.77 -5.02 1.80
N ILE A 142 12.26 -6.20 2.13
CA ILE A 142 10.94 -6.32 2.76
C ILE A 142 11.08 -5.93 4.23
N SER A 143 10.45 -4.83 4.60
CA SER A 143 10.49 -4.26 5.94
C SER A 143 9.44 -4.89 6.87
N GLY A 144 8.35 -5.37 6.31
CA GLY A 144 7.28 -6.01 7.07
C GLY A 144 6.12 -6.37 6.19
N VAL A 145 5.27 -7.26 6.70
CA VAL A 145 4.03 -7.68 6.06
C VAL A 145 2.92 -7.66 7.10
N ALA A 146 1.80 -7.03 6.78
CA ALA A 146 0.67 -6.90 7.69
C ALA A 146 -0.57 -7.58 7.12
N LYS A 147 -1.33 -8.22 8.00
CA LYS A 147 -2.65 -8.79 7.67
C LYS A 147 -3.72 -7.94 8.35
N VAL A 148 -4.40 -7.13 7.58
CA VAL A 148 -5.45 -6.23 8.07
C VAL A 148 -6.85 -6.65 7.65
#